data_208d74b243f9ef510c9105d0675f87ad
#
_entry.id   208d74b243f9ef510c9105d0675f87ad
#
_cell.length_a   1.000
_cell.length_b   1.000
_cell.length_c   1.000
_cell.angle_alpha   90.00
_cell.angle_beta   90.00
_cell.angle_gamma   90.00
#
_symmetry.space_group_name_H-M   'P 1'
#
loop_
_entity.id
_entity.type
_entity.pdbx_description
1 polymer ?
#
loop_
_entity_poly.entity_id
_entity_poly.type
_entity_poly.pdbx_seq_one_letter_code
_entity_poly.pdbx_strand_id
1 'polypeptide(L)'
;MASSTSGRRGGGLLSPAAAVLVVAVAVLLPAAQARGEPCYPRVFCFGDSLADTGNYAFLYGNDSGQPALWPPYGETYFHRATGRFSNGRLVVDFVADALGLPLVRPYWSGQSAGDFASGANFAVGGATALSPAFFRAKGVPMGDVVHLDMEMEWFRDLLGLLCPGDLAGCKGMMNQSLFLVGEIGGNDYNTPLLSRVPITEIRSFTPSVIAKISSTITELIGLGAKTLVVPGNLPIGCIPYYLMIFKSDKNEDYEPETGCLRWMNEFSQYHNELLIDELEKLRKLHPDAAIIYADYYGAAMEIFISPEQFGIEDPLVACCGGGGPYGVSTTARCGSGEYKVCDDPQKYGSWDGFHPSEAAYKAIAIGLLWGSYTQPPIATITKSCPQLSELGSSLEHKVLYDM
;
A
#
# COMPACT_ATOMS: atom_id res chain seq x y z
N MET A 1 -29.65 -50.58 -74.83
CA MET A 1 -30.77 -49.97 -75.54
C MET A 1 -30.72 -48.50 -75.19
N ALA A 2 -30.16 -47.64 -76.02
CA ALA A 2 -30.83 -46.84 -77.03
C ALA A 2 -31.83 -45.89 -76.30
N SER A 3 -31.84 -44.59 -76.39
CA SER A 3 -31.72 -43.66 -77.51
C SER A 3 -31.79 -42.25 -76.91
N SER A 4 -30.92 -41.30 -77.20
CA SER A 4 -31.05 -40.17 -78.10
C SER A 4 -32.31 -39.33 -77.90
N THR A 5 -32.26 -38.03 -77.78
CA THR A 5 -31.98 -36.97 -78.74
C THR A 5 -32.22 -35.59 -78.12
N SER A 6 -31.35 -34.63 -78.62
CA SER A 6 -31.70 -33.31 -79.15
C SER A 6 -32.37 -32.27 -78.27
N GLY A 7 -31.77 -31.17 -77.88
CA GLY A 7 -31.41 -30.03 -78.69
C GLY A 7 -32.41 -28.90 -78.60
N ARG A 8 -32.04 -27.75 -78.02
CA ARG A 8 -32.28 -26.45 -78.65
C ARG A 8 -31.64 -25.26 -77.86
N ARG A 9 -31.07 -24.40 -78.55
CA ARG A 9 -30.49 -23.10 -78.21
C ARG A 9 -31.61 -22.13 -77.80
N GLY A 10 -31.28 -21.32 -76.84
CA GLY A 10 -32.09 -20.13 -76.49
C GLY A 10 -31.16 -19.18 -75.71
N GLY A 11 -30.79 -18.11 -76.37
CA GLY A 11 -29.91 -17.09 -75.82
C GLY A 11 -30.64 -16.14 -74.88
N GLY A 12 -29.86 -15.40 -74.18
CA GLY A 12 -30.36 -14.10 -73.75
C GLY A 12 -30.11 -13.78 -72.27
N LEU A 13 -29.40 -12.71 -72.14
CA LEU A 13 -29.43 -11.71 -71.10
C LEU A 13 -28.42 -11.85 -69.94
N LEU A 14 -27.38 -11.09 -70.14
CA LEU A 14 -26.46 -10.61 -69.09
C LEU A 14 -27.25 -9.92 -67.96
N SER A 15 -27.07 -10.39 -66.73
CA SER A 15 -27.47 -9.68 -65.55
C SER A 15 -26.24 -9.10 -64.84
N PRO A 16 -26.30 -7.88 -64.35
CA PRO A 16 -25.11 -7.18 -63.87
C PRO A 16 -24.61 -7.77 -62.59
N ALA A 17 -23.30 -7.89 -62.53
CA ALA A 17 -22.55 -8.29 -61.34
C ALA A 17 -22.85 -7.31 -60.18
N ALA A 18 -23.44 -7.79 -59.12
CA ALA A 18 -23.49 -7.10 -57.86
C ALA A 18 -22.08 -7.11 -57.23
N ALA A 19 -21.40 -5.98 -57.35
CA ALA A 19 -20.16 -5.74 -56.61
C ALA A 19 -20.47 -5.67 -55.13
N VAL A 20 -20.17 -6.72 -54.36
CA VAL A 20 -20.19 -6.71 -52.91
C VAL A 20 -18.99 -5.90 -52.45
N LEU A 21 -19.21 -4.67 -52.03
CA LEU A 21 -18.22 -3.81 -51.38
C LEU A 21 -17.99 -4.35 -49.97
N VAL A 22 -16.95 -5.13 -49.75
CA VAL A 22 -16.47 -5.53 -48.40
C VAL A 22 -15.77 -4.31 -47.80
N VAL A 23 -16.48 -3.53 -47.03
CA VAL A 23 -15.89 -2.49 -46.17
C VAL A 23 -15.18 -3.21 -45.02
N ALA A 24 -13.87 -3.38 -45.13
CA ALA A 24 -13.02 -3.79 -44.04
C ALA A 24 -12.98 -2.63 -43.00
N VAL A 25 -13.79 -2.74 -41.94
CA VAL A 25 -13.63 -1.89 -40.77
C VAL A 25 -12.38 -2.34 -40.05
N ALA A 26 -11.28 -1.64 -40.33
CA ALA A 26 -10.07 -1.76 -39.52
C ALA A 26 -10.39 -1.20 -38.15
N VAL A 27 -10.69 -2.07 -37.20
CA VAL A 27 -10.71 -1.72 -35.78
C VAL A 27 -9.26 -1.38 -35.43
N LEU A 28 -8.96 -0.08 -35.39
CA LEU A 28 -7.74 0.42 -34.77
C LEU A 28 -7.85 0.13 -33.26
N LEU A 29 -7.43 -1.06 -32.86
CA LEU A 29 -7.08 -1.30 -31.46
C LEU A 29 -5.96 -0.32 -31.14
N PRO A 30 -6.07 0.52 -30.11
CA PRO A 30 -4.94 1.32 -29.69
C PRO A 30 -3.80 0.33 -29.43
N ALA A 31 -2.68 0.51 -30.13
CA ALA A 31 -1.47 -0.24 -29.85
C ALA A 31 -1.17 0.01 -28.38
N ALA A 32 -1.31 -1.02 -27.55
CA ALA A 32 -0.77 -0.99 -26.21
C ALA A 32 0.71 -0.65 -26.39
N GLN A 33 1.09 0.58 -26.04
CA GLN A 33 2.49 0.97 -26.01
C GLN A 33 3.18 -0.11 -25.19
N ALA A 34 4.11 -0.83 -25.79
CA ALA A 34 4.93 -1.79 -25.11
C ALA A 34 5.67 -0.99 -24.02
N ARG A 35 5.15 -1.06 -22.79
CA ARG A 35 5.86 -0.53 -21.62
C ARG A 35 7.18 -1.29 -21.62
N GLY A 36 8.32 -0.58 -21.60
CA GLY A 36 9.64 -1.19 -21.49
C GLY A 36 9.68 -2.16 -20.29
N GLU A 37 10.67 -3.04 -20.25
CA GLU A 37 10.83 -3.93 -19.11
C GLU A 37 10.84 -3.11 -17.81
N PRO A 38 10.11 -3.55 -16.76
CA PRO A 38 10.06 -2.82 -15.49
C PRO A 38 11.46 -2.74 -14.88
N CYS A 39 11.83 -1.57 -14.39
CA CYS A 39 13.13 -1.35 -13.76
C CYS A 39 13.33 -2.16 -12.47
N TYR A 40 12.22 -2.47 -11.79
CA TYR A 40 12.15 -3.45 -10.72
C TYR A 40 11.12 -4.50 -11.09
N PRO A 41 11.55 -5.69 -11.54
CA PRO A 41 10.61 -6.74 -11.93
C PRO A 41 9.85 -7.37 -10.75
N ARG A 42 10.26 -7.05 -9.51
CA ARG A 42 9.65 -7.57 -8.28
C ARG A 42 9.60 -6.53 -7.19
N VAL A 43 8.51 -6.60 -6.41
CA VAL A 43 8.35 -5.86 -5.16
C VAL A 43 8.16 -6.86 -4.02
N PHE A 44 8.98 -6.76 -2.97
CA PHE A 44 8.77 -7.44 -1.71
C PHE A 44 8.36 -6.43 -0.65
N CYS A 45 7.23 -6.68 0.01
CA CYS A 45 6.64 -5.76 0.97
C CYS A 45 6.47 -6.43 2.32
N PHE A 46 6.85 -5.72 3.39
CA PHE A 46 6.67 -6.09 4.78
C PHE A 46 5.83 -5.01 5.46
N GLY A 47 5.19 -5.30 6.58
CA GLY A 47 4.47 -4.27 7.30
C GLY A 47 3.18 -4.72 7.98
N ASP A 48 2.32 -3.77 8.21
CA ASP A 48 1.06 -3.99 8.91
C ASP A 48 -0.19 -3.76 8.02
N SER A 49 -1.30 -3.31 8.63
CA SER A 49 -2.56 -3.07 7.92
C SER A 49 -2.47 -2.01 6.82
N LEU A 50 -1.50 -1.08 6.90
CA LEU A 50 -1.29 -0.05 5.88
C LEU A 50 -0.72 -0.62 4.58
N ALA A 51 -0.17 -1.85 4.63
CA ALA A 51 0.44 -2.52 3.50
C ALA A 51 -0.17 -3.91 3.20
N ASP A 52 -1.00 -4.49 4.08
CA ASP A 52 -1.58 -5.84 3.92
C ASP A 52 -2.48 -5.94 2.68
N THR A 53 -2.09 -6.73 1.70
CA THR A 53 -2.87 -6.98 0.48
C THR A 53 -3.80 -8.20 0.58
N GLY A 54 -3.93 -8.79 1.79
CA GLY A 54 -4.85 -9.89 2.08
C GLY A 54 -4.29 -11.02 2.94
N ASN A 55 -3.07 -10.94 3.46
CA ASN A 55 -2.50 -11.99 4.32
C ASN A 55 -3.34 -12.23 5.57
N TYR A 56 -3.86 -11.16 6.19
CA TYR A 56 -4.76 -11.29 7.35
C TYR A 56 -5.95 -12.20 7.04
N ALA A 57 -6.55 -12.04 5.85
CA ALA A 57 -7.68 -12.84 5.42
C ALA A 57 -7.33 -14.34 5.30
N PHE A 58 -6.14 -14.65 4.80
CA PHE A 58 -5.68 -16.05 4.67
C PHE A 58 -5.32 -16.66 6.01
N LEU A 59 -4.69 -15.91 6.91
CA LEU A 59 -4.25 -16.42 8.21
C LEU A 59 -5.39 -16.68 9.18
N TYR A 60 -6.34 -15.75 9.25
CA TYR A 60 -7.37 -15.76 10.28
C TYR A 60 -8.77 -16.10 9.75
N GLY A 61 -8.96 -16.04 8.43
CA GLY A 61 -10.23 -16.37 7.79
C GLY A 61 -11.39 -15.47 8.21
N ASN A 62 -12.58 -15.90 7.83
CA ASN A 62 -13.80 -15.14 8.07
C ASN A 62 -14.25 -15.12 9.53
N ASP A 63 -13.72 -16.02 10.37
CA ASP A 63 -14.12 -16.14 11.79
C ASP A 63 -13.40 -15.13 12.70
N SER A 64 -12.42 -14.39 12.16
CA SER A 64 -11.64 -13.41 12.93
C SER A 64 -12.43 -12.19 13.41
N GLY A 65 -13.62 -11.93 12.85
CA GLY A 65 -14.43 -10.76 13.14
C GLY A 65 -13.82 -9.43 12.69
N GLN A 66 -12.79 -9.48 11.81
CA GLN A 66 -12.18 -8.27 11.24
C GLN A 66 -13.02 -7.71 10.09
N PRO A 67 -13.42 -6.42 10.19
CA PRO A 67 -14.28 -5.80 9.19
C PRO A 67 -13.66 -5.75 7.79
N ALA A 68 -12.33 -5.63 7.66
CA ALA A 68 -11.63 -5.56 6.36
C ALA A 68 -11.86 -6.79 5.45
N LEU A 69 -12.44 -7.87 5.99
CA LEU A 69 -12.80 -9.08 5.24
C LEU A 69 -14.19 -9.00 4.58
N TRP A 70 -14.94 -7.95 4.86
CA TRP A 70 -16.33 -7.78 4.43
C TRP A 70 -16.56 -6.42 3.79
N PRO A 71 -17.62 -6.29 2.94
CA PRO A 71 -18.09 -4.97 2.53
C PRO A 71 -18.38 -4.09 3.77
N PRO A 72 -18.09 -2.76 3.68
CA PRO A 72 -17.80 -2.00 2.46
C PRO A 72 -16.32 -1.85 2.11
N TYR A 73 -15.39 -2.58 2.77
CA TYR A 73 -13.99 -2.52 2.39
C TYR A 73 -13.78 -2.95 0.93
N GLY A 74 -12.88 -2.27 0.22
CA GLY A 74 -12.55 -2.54 -1.17
C GLY A 74 -13.62 -2.12 -2.19
N GLU A 75 -14.64 -1.37 -1.81
CA GLU A 75 -15.81 -1.07 -2.64
C GLU A 75 -15.51 -0.20 -3.86
N THR A 76 -14.50 0.71 -3.78
CA THR A 76 -14.24 1.68 -4.86
C THR A 76 -13.48 1.11 -6.04
N TYR A 77 -12.44 0.33 -5.80
CA TYR A 77 -11.56 -0.20 -6.85
C TYR A 77 -11.81 -1.68 -7.13
N PHE A 78 -11.90 -2.48 -6.09
CA PHE A 78 -12.02 -3.94 -6.22
C PHE A 78 -13.46 -4.41 -6.31
N HIS A 79 -14.44 -3.57 -5.93
CA HIS A 79 -15.87 -3.90 -5.80
C HIS A 79 -16.14 -5.13 -4.92
N ARG A 80 -15.22 -5.42 -4.01
CA ARG A 80 -15.28 -6.51 -3.02
C ARG A 80 -14.20 -6.31 -1.96
N ALA A 81 -14.41 -6.86 -0.79
CA ALA A 81 -13.35 -6.95 0.22
C ALA A 81 -12.19 -7.83 -0.27
N THR A 82 -10.97 -7.41 0.00
CA THR A 82 -9.73 -8.11 -0.40
C THR A 82 -8.79 -8.35 0.78
N GLY A 83 -9.19 -7.97 1.99
CA GLY A 83 -8.34 -7.95 3.17
C GLY A 83 -7.51 -6.67 3.32
N ARG A 84 -7.58 -5.74 2.36
CA ARG A 84 -6.97 -4.40 2.47
C ARG A 84 -7.78 -3.54 3.43
N PHE A 85 -7.10 -2.84 4.29
CA PHE A 85 -7.71 -1.89 5.25
C PHE A 85 -7.94 -0.54 4.58
N SER A 86 -8.83 -0.53 3.58
CA SER A 86 -9.17 0.63 2.75
C SER A 86 -10.48 0.38 2.00
N ASN A 87 -11.11 1.45 1.50
CA ASN A 87 -12.16 1.35 0.48
C ASN A 87 -11.64 0.89 -0.89
N GLY A 88 -10.31 0.92 -1.10
CA GLY A 88 -9.67 0.52 -2.36
C GLY A 88 -8.20 0.16 -2.18
N ARG A 89 -7.33 0.77 -2.99
CA ARG A 89 -5.88 0.49 -3.06
C ARG A 89 -5.11 1.10 -1.88
N LEU A 90 -3.95 0.52 -1.59
CA LEU A 90 -2.95 0.95 -0.63
C LEU A 90 -1.73 1.57 -1.36
N VAL A 91 -0.79 2.18 -0.62
CA VAL A 91 0.46 2.72 -1.22
C VAL A 91 1.19 1.67 -2.03
N VAL A 92 1.31 0.43 -1.54
CA VAL A 92 1.99 -0.67 -2.26
C VAL A 92 1.35 -0.99 -3.61
N ASP A 93 0.03 -0.85 -3.75
CA ASP A 93 -0.68 -1.06 -5.01
C ASP A 93 -0.35 0.05 -6.02
N PHE A 94 -0.28 1.30 -5.58
CA PHE A 94 0.14 2.44 -6.41
C PHE A 94 1.60 2.33 -6.83
N VAL A 95 2.49 1.85 -5.95
CA VAL A 95 3.89 1.57 -6.29
C VAL A 95 3.97 0.50 -7.37
N ALA A 96 3.23 -0.60 -7.24
CA ALA A 96 3.19 -1.67 -8.24
C ALA A 96 2.69 -1.15 -9.61
N ASP A 97 1.60 -0.37 -9.60
CA ASP A 97 1.03 0.24 -10.82
C ASP A 97 2.01 1.20 -11.48
N ALA A 98 2.68 2.06 -10.70
CA ALA A 98 3.71 2.97 -11.19
C ALA A 98 4.90 2.23 -11.85
N LEU A 99 5.26 1.06 -11.35
CA LEU A 99 6.29 0.20 -11.92
C LEU A 99 5.80 -0.64 -13.11
N GLY A 100 4.52 -0.59 -13.44
CA GLY A 100 3.92 -1.41 -14.50
C GLY A 100 3.79 -2.89 -14.12
N LEU A 101 3.80 -3.20 -12.83
CA LEU A 101 3.65 -4.55 -12.29
C LEU A 101 2.18 -4.87 -11.98
N PRO A 102 1.81 -6.16 -11.94
CA PRO A 102 0.56 -6.56 -11.31
C PRO A 102 0.58 -6.21 -9.82
N LEU A 103 -0.60 -6.07 -9.21
CA LEU A 103 -0.74 -5.84 -7.78
C LEU A 103 0.02 -6.92 -6.99
N VAL A 104 0.74 -6.49 -5.93
CA VAL A 104 1.59 -7.40 -5.17
C VAL A 104 0.74 -8.42 -4.41
N ARG A 105 1.00 -9.69 -4.70
CA ARG A 105 0.24 -10.82 -4.14
C ARG A 105 0.57 -11.02 -2.66
N PRO A 106 -0.42 -11.26 -1.78
CA PRO A 106 -0.16 -11.69 -0.42
C PRO A 106 0.52 -13.06 -0.42
N TYR A 107 1.52 -13.24 0.42
CA TYR A 107 2.33 -14.47 0.52
C TYR A 107 1.47 -15.72 0.71
N TRP A 108 0.49 -15.65 1.60
CA TRP A 108 -0.38 -16.78 1.93
C TRP A 108 -1.36 -17.19 0.81
N SER A 109 -1.45 -16.41 -0.27
CA SER A 109 -2.30 -16.73 -1.42
C SER A 109 -1.61 -17.55 -2.51
N GLY A 110 -0.28 -17.70 -2.46
CA GLY A 110 0.50 -18.40 -3.47
C GLY A 110 1.07 -19.73 -2.97
N GLN A 111 1.38 -20.65 -3.88
CA GLN A 111 1.90 -21.98 -3.57
C GLN A 111 3.11 -22.36 -4.42
N SER A 112 3.39 -21.62 -5.48
CA SER A 112 4.45 -21.93 -6.43
C SER A 112 5.33 -20.71 -6.71
N ALA A 113 6.56 -20.92 -7.18
CA ALA A 113 7.46 -19.85 -7.61
C ALA A 113 6.83 -18.94 -8.66
N GLY A 114 5.99 -19.48 -9.55
CA GLY A 114 5.27 -18.72 -10.59
C GLY A 114 4.26 -17.73 -10.01
N ASP A 115 3.66 -18.03 -8.86
CA ASP A 115 2.72 -17.15 -8.18
C ASP A 115 3.39 -15.85 -7.70
N PHE A 116 4.70 -15.88 -7.48
CA PHE A 116 5.51 -14.79 -6.95
C PHE A 116 6.49 -14.20 -7.96
N ALA A 117 6.19 -14.36 -9.26
CA ALA A 117 7.05 -13.85 -10.33
C ALA A 117 7.30 -12.33 -10.23
N SER A 118 6.33 -11.57 -9.71
CA SER A 118 6.41 -10.10 -9.50
C SER A 118 6.68 -9.71 -8.04
N GLY A 119 7.08 -10.66 -7.18
CA GLY A 119 7.32 -10.43 -5.76
C GLY A 119 6.18 -10.92 -4.87
N ALA A 120 6.22 -10.57 -3.60
CA ALA A 120 5.25 -10.96 -2.58
C ALA A 120 5.08 -9.89 -1.51
N ASN A 121 3.91 -9.90 -0.89
CA ASN A 121 3.61 -9.08 0.27
C ASN A 121 3.50 -9.97 1.52
N PHE A 122 4.26 -9.64 2.57
CA PHE A 122 4.29 -10.35 3.85
C PHE A 122 3.56 -9.59 4.95
N ALA A 123 3.18 -8.32 4.69
CA ALA A 123 2.49 -7.48 5.65
C ALA A 123 1.19 -8.10 6.14
N VAL A 124 0.88 -7.95 7.43
CA VAL A 124 -0.34 -8.46 8.05
C VAL A 124 -1.00 -7.40 8.93
N GLY A 125 -2.30 -7.22 8.78
CA GLY A 125 -3.06 -6.31 9.63
C GLY A 125 -2.83 -6.56 11.12
N GLY A 126 -2.45 -5.51 11.86
CA GLY A 126 -2.14 -5.60 13.29
C GLY A 126 -0.71 -6.04 13.62
N ALA A 127 0.14 -6.32 12.62
CA ALA A 127 1.52 -6.73 12.85
C ALA A 127 2.33 -5.66 13.60
N THR A 128 3.26 -6.12 14.42
CA THR A 128 4.19 -5.30 15.20
C THR A 128 5.62 -5.50 14.72
N ALA A 129 6.49 -4.52 14.93
CA ALA A 129 7.93 -4.72 14.73
C ALA A 129 8.48 -5.69 15.78
N LEU A 130 8.09 -5.50 17.04
CA LEU A 130 8.55 -6.29 18.18
C LEU A 130 7.63 -7.48 18.44
N SER A 131 8.20 -8.57 18.93
CA SER A 131 7.41 -9.75 19.30
C SER A 131 6.49 -9.50 20.48
N PRO A 132 5.35 -10.20 20.60
CA PRO A 132 4.47 -10.12 21.77
C PRO A 132 5.18 -10.42 23.09
N ALA A 133 6.24 -11.20 23.07
CA ALA A 133 7.05 -11.50 24.26
C ALA A 133 7.73 -10.24 24.84
N PHE A 134 8.14 -9.29 23.98
CA PHE A 134 8.70 -8.01 24.46
C PHE A 134 7.69 -7.23 25.30
N PHE A 135 6.46 -7.12 24.84
CA PHE A 135 5.39 -6.39 25.53
C PHE A 135 4.96 -7.07 26.83
N ARG A 136 4.81 -8.40 26.79
CA ARG A 136 4.50 -9.19 28.00
C ARG A 136 5.58 -9.05 29.07
N ALA A 137 6.86 -9.01 28.69
CA ALA A 137 7.96 -8.79 29.64
C ALA A 137 7.93 -7.40 30.30
N LYS A 138 7.24 -6.42 29.68
CA LYS A 138 7.02 -5.07 30.22
C LYS A 138 5.65 -4.93 30.91
N GLY A 139 4.88 -6.01 31.04
CA GLY A 139 3.55 -5.96 31.63
C GLY A 139 2.48 -5.29 30.75
N VAL A 140 2.79 -5.04 29.45
CA VAL A 140 1.84 -4.47 28.50
C VAL A 140 1.00 -5.59 27.91
N PRO A 141 -0.35 -5.49 27.95
CA PRO A 141 -1.21 -6.48 27.32
C PRO A 141 -1.05 -6.45 25.81
N MET A 142 -0.54 -7.55 25.26
CA MET A 142 -0.38 -7.77 23.83
C MET A 142 -0.80 -9.20 23.51
N GLY A 143 -1.78 -9.33 22.61
CA GLY A 143 -2.20 -10.62 22.07
C GLY A 143 -1.10 -11.28 21.23
N ASP A 144 -1.34 -12.51 20.82
CA ASP A 144 -0.47 -13.16 19.84
C ASP A 144 -0.78 -12.57 18.45
N VAL A 145 0.10 -11.68 18.00
CA VAL A 145 0.03 -11.00 16.71
C VAL A 145 1.24 -11.38 15.87
N VAL A 146 1.09 -11.28 14.55
CA VAL A 146 2.22 -11.38 13.63
C VAL A 146 3.21 -10.26 13.96
N HIS A 147 4.48 -10.53 13.79
CA HIS A 147 5.53 -9.54 13.98
C HIS A 147 6.63 -9.72 12.92
N LEU A 148 7.48 -8.72 12.79
CA LEU A 148 8.42 -8.61 11.68
C LEU A 148 9.37 -9.80 11.55
N ASP A 149 9.71 -10.51 12.66
CA ASP A 149 10.52 -11.74 12.56
C ASP A 149 9.77 -12.85 11.83
N MET A 150 8.44 -12.98 12.01
CA MET A 150 7.62 -13.98 11.32
C MET A 150 7.52 -13.65 9.82
N GLU A 151 7.34 -12.38 9.47
CA GLU A 151 7.35 -11.96 8.06
C GLU A 151 8.69 -12.27 7.39
N MET A 152 9.79 -12.09 8.10
CA MET A 152 11.13 -12.46 7.64
C MET A 152 11.33 -13.97 7.53
N GLU A 153 10.71 -14.79 8.39
CA GLU A 153 10.69 -16.24 8.24
C GLU A 153 9.99 -16.65 6.95
N TRP A 154 8.81 -16.13 6.69
CA TRP A 154 8.07 -16.38 5.45
C TRP A 154 8.82 -15.91 4.20
N PHE A 155 9.55 -14.80 4.32
CA PHE A 155 10.40 -14.34 3.23
C PHE A 155 11.55 -15.32 2.93
N ARG A 156 12.21 -15.88 3.97
CA ARG A 156 13.25 -16.90 3.78
C ARG A 156 12.67 -18.19 3.17
N ASP A 157 11.48 -18.60 3.59
CA ASP A 157 10.77 -19.74 2.99
C ASP A 157 10.48 -19.50 1.52
N LEU A 158 10.03 -18.29 1.17
CA LEU A 158 9.82 -17.89 -0.22
C LEU A 158 11.12 -17.92 -1.03
N LEU A 159 12.25 -17.46 -0.49
CA LEU A 159 13.54 -17.56 -1.16
C LEU A 159 13.93 -18.99 -1.47
N GLY A 160 13.66 -19.92 -0.53
CA GLY A 160 13.84 -21.35 -0.76
C GLY A 160 13.02 -21.90 -1.93
N LEU A 161 11.84 -21.35 -2.16
CA LEU A 161 10.95 -21.69 -3.27
C LEU A 161 11.41 -21.06 -4.61
N LEU A 162 11.83 -19.77 -4.56
CA LEU A 162 12.21 -19.01 -5.75
C LEU A 162 13.58 -19.41 -6.31
N CYS A 163 14.52 -19.81 -5.45
CA CYS A 163 15.91 -20.08 -5.80
C CYS A 163 16.39 -21.44 -5.20
N PRO A 164 15.76 -22.55 -5.53
CA PRO A 164 16.12 -23.84 -4.94
C PRO A 164 17.56 -24.23 -5.30
N GLY A 165 18.45 -24.20 -4.30
CA GLY A 165 19.86 -24.59 -4.46
C GLY A 165 20.77 -23.61 -5.20
N ASP A 166 20.25 -22.42 -5.60
CA ASP A 166 21.02 -21.39 -6.30
C ASP A 166 21.04 -20.05 -5.51
N LEU A 167 21.95 -19.94 -4.55
CA LEU A 167 22.14 -18.72 -3.78
C LEU A 167 22.67 -17.54 -4.61
N ALA A 168 23.40 -17.81 -5.70
CA ALA A 168 23.93 -16.76 -6.56
C ALA A 168 22.82 -16.14 -7.41
N GLY A 169 21.93 -16.96 -7.97
CA GLY A 169 20.73 -16.51 -8.68
C GLY A 169 19.78 -15.73 -7.76
N CYS A 170 19.62 -16.18 -6.51
CA CYS A 170 18.88 -15.44 -5.50
C CYS A 170 19.41 -14.02 -5.30
N LYS A 171 20.72 -13.86 -5.14
CA LYS A 171 21.33 -12.52 -5.00
C LYS A 171 21.09 -11.64 -6.21
N GLY A 172 21.15 -12.20 -7.42
CA GLY A 172 20.84 -11.49 -8.66
C GLY A 172 19.39 -10.99 -8.71
N MET A 173 18.46 -11.85 -8.31
CA MET A 173 17.03 -11.52 -8.19
C MET A 173 16.79 -10.42 -7.14
N MET A 174 17.38 -10.57 -5.95
CA MET A 174 17.27 -9.61 -4.85
C MET A 174 17.81 -8.24 -5.23
N ASN A 175 18.93 -8.19 -5.94
CA ASN A 175 19.55 -6.94 -6.40
C ASN A 175 18.65 -6.14 -7.37
N GLN A 176 17.82 -6.83 -8.15
CA GLN A 176 16.90 -6.23 -9.11
C GLN A 176 15.50 -5.98 -8.52
N SER A 177 15.27 -6.27 -7.25
CA SER A 177 13.98 -6.14 -6.59
C SER A 177 13.89 -4.86 -5.76
N LEU A 178 12.68 -4.31 -5.65
CA LEU A 178 12.37 -3.22 -4.72
C LEU A 178 11.83 -3.82 -3.42
N PHE A 179 12.33 -3.33 -2.29
CA PHE A 179 11.89 -3.73 -0.96
C PHE A 179 11.16 -2.58 -0.26
N LEU A 180 9.92 -2.78 0.12
CA LEU A 180 9.15 -1.88 0.98
C LEU A 180 9.22 -2.45 2.41
N VAL A 181 9.99 -1.81 3.29
CA VAL A 181 10.22 -2.30 4.67
C VAL A 181 9.37 -1.50 5.64
N GLY A 182 8.12 -1.83 5.71
CA GLY A 182 7.09 -1.15 6.48
C GLY A 182 5.98 -0.60 5.58
N GLU A 183 4.98 0.17 6.04
CA GLU A 183 4.94 0.74 7.41
C GLU A 183 4.89 -0.38 8.44
N ILE A 184 5.66 -0.26 9.49
CA ILE A 184 5.72 -1.19 10.62
C ILE A 184 6.21 -0.47 11.88
N GLY A 185 5.64 -0.82 13.03
CA GLY A 185 5.93 -0.20 14.32
C GLY A 185 4.77 0.65 14.85
N GLY A 186 3.80 1.02 14.00
CA GLY A 186 2.59 1.70 14.43
C GLY A 186 1.81 0.93 15.49
N ASN A 187 1.63 -0.37 15.32
CA ASN A 187 0.91 -1.22 16.26
C ASN A 187 1.67 -1.50 17.56
N ASP A 188 2.99 -1.34 17.56
CA ASP A 188 3.81 -1.35 18.78
C ASP A 188 3.41 -0.24 19.75
N TYR A 189 2.80 0.83 19.25
CA TYR A 189 2.32 1.98 20.00
C TYR A 189 0.80 2.00 20.14
N ASN A 190 0.06 1.67 19.08
CA ASN A 190 -1.40 1.71 19.04
C ASN A 190 -2.02 0.83 20.12
N THR A 191 -1.58 -0.42 20.25
CA THR A 191 -2.12 -1.36 21.23
C THR A 191 -1.90 -0.89 22.68
N PRO A 192 -0.68 -0.47 23.10
CA PRO A 192 -0.47 0.14 24.39
C PRO A 192 -1.28 1.43 24.62
N LEU A 193 -1.36 2.33 23.62
CA LEU A 193 -2.15 3.57 23.72
C LEU A 193 -3.63 3.28 24.00
N LEU A 194 -4.21 2.34 23.25
CA LEU A 194 -5.59 1.91 23.43
C LEU A 194 -5.81 1.23 24.80
N SER A 195 -4.78 0.58 25.32
CA SER A 195 -4.75 -0.02 26.66
C SER A 195 -4.45 1.00 27.77
N ARG A 196 -4.36 2.31 27.44
CA ARG A 196 -4.09 3.41 28.39
C ARG A 196 -2.72 3.33 29.07
N VAL A 197 -1.74 2.70 28.45
CA VAL A 197 -0.34 2.79 28.88
C VAL A 197 0.14 4.23 28.72
N PRO A 198 0.85 4.80 29.70
CA PRO A 198 1.33 6.18 29.62
C PRO A 198 2.26 6.40 28.42
N ILE A 199 2.10 7.53 27.72
CA ILE A 199 2.91 7.85 26.54
C ILE A 199 4.41 7.86 26.82
N THR A 200 4.82 8.23 28.05
CA THR A 200 6.23 8.21 28.46
C THR A 200 6.82 6.80 28.49
N GLU A 201 6.01 5.81 28.84
CA GLU A 201 6.39 4.39 28.78
C GLU A 201 6.44 3.90 27.35
N ILE A 202 5.41 4.20 26.55
CA ILE A 202 5.35 3.84 25.12
C ILE A 202 6.54 4.43 24.35
N ARG A 203 6.90 5.69 24.65
CA ARG A 203 8.08 6.35 24.08
C ARG A 203 9.38 5.57 24.35
N SER A 204 9.45 4.85 25.49
CA SER A 204 10.62 4.02 25.81
C SER A 204 10.77 2.77 24.92
N PHE A 205 9.73 2.38 24.17
CA PHE A 205 9.78 1.23 23.24
C PHE A 205 10.42 1.60 21.90
N THR A 206 10.34 2.88 21.51
CA THR A 206 10.76 3.36 20.19
C THR A 206 12.18 2.93 19.81
N PRO A 207 13.22 3.05 20.68
CA PRO A 207 14.56 2.58 20.31
C PRO A 207 14.61 1.09 19.95
N SER A 208 13.79 0.25 20.61
CA SER A 208 13.72 -1.18 20.31
C SER A 208 13.03 -1.47 18.99
N VAL A 209 11.97 -0.70 18.67
CA VAL A 209 11.28 -0.77 17.37
C VAL A 209 12.25 -0.39 16.24
N ILE A 210 12.96 0.72 16.39
CA ILE A 210 13.96 1.17 15.40
C ILE A 210 15.08 0.13 15.22
N ALA A 211 15.58 -0.44 16.32
CA ALA A 211 16.61 -1.48 16.26
C ALA A 211 16.12 -2.74 15.53
N LYS A 212 14.84 -3.11 15.66
CA LYS A 212 14.23 -4.22 14.92
C LYS A 212 14.18 -3.92 13.43
N ILE A 213 13.69 -2.75 13.04
CA ILE A 213 13.65 -2.32 11.63
C ILE A 213 15.08 -2.31 11.04
N SER A 214 16.05 -1.76 11.77
CA SER A 214 17.46 -1.71 11.38
C SER A 214 18.05 -3.12 11.14
N SER A 215 17.78 -4.06 12.04
CA SER A 215 18.25 -5.45 11.91
C SER A 215 17.62 -6.15 10.69
N THR A 216 16.35 -5.89 10.41
CA THR A 216 15.66 -6.43 9.23
C THR A 216 16.26 -5.89 7.93
N ILE A 217 16.51 -4.57 7.85
CA ILE A 217 17.19 -3.95 6.71
C ILE A 217 18.57 -4.58 6.48
N THR A 218 19.35 -4.74 7.55
CA THR A 218 20.68 -5.33 7.50
C THR A 218 20.63 -6.79 6.98
N GLU A 219 19.65 -7.56 7.43
CA GLU A 219 19.44 -8.93 6.96
C GLU A 219 19.07 -8.97 5.47
N LEU A 220 18.12 -8.14 5.03
CA LEU A 220 17.72 -8.06 3.62
C LEU A 220 18.91 -7.70 2.71
N ILE A 221 19.75 -6.75 3.13
CA ILE A 221 20.98 -6.38 2.40
C ILE A 221 21.95 -7.57 2.37
N GLY A 222 22.11 -8.27 3.47
CA GLY A 222 22.94 -9.50 3.55
C GLY A 222 22.47 -10.60 2.58
N LEU A 223 21.15 -10.69 2.37
CA LEU A 223 20.53 -11.61 1.39
C LEU A 223 20.64 -11.09 -0.05
N GLY A 224 21.06 -9.84 -0.29
CA GLY A 224 21.31 -9.28 -1.62
C GLY A 224 20.43 -8.11 -2.03
N ALA A 225 19.54 -7.62 -1.17
CA ALA A 225 18.73 -6.44 -1.43
C ALA A 225 19.61 -5.21 -1.67
N LYS A 226 19.27 -4.40 -2.68
CA LYS A 226 20.01 -3.19 -3.05
C LYS A 226 19.17 -1.92 -3.00
N THR A 227 17.86 -2.02 -3.11
CA THR A 227 16.97 -0.86 -3.04
C THR A 227 15.87 -1.12 -2.03
N LEU A 228 15.90 -0.36 -0.96
CA LEU A 228 14.96 -0.49 0.17
C LEU A 228 14.30 0.87 0.41
N VAL A 229 12.99 0.88 0.50
CA VAL A 229 12.16 2.03 0.88
C VAL A 229 11.62 1.76 2.27
N VAL A 230 11.89 2.66 3.20
CA VAL A 230 11.57 2.50 4.63
C VAL A 230 10.65 3.64 5.05
N PRO A 231 9.35 3.38 5.22
CA PRO A 231 8.41 4.39 5.67
C PRO A 231 8.64 4.83 7.13
N GLY A 232 8.43 6.12 7.37
CA GLY A 232 8.21 6.63 8.71
C GLY A 232 6.76 6.48 9.14
N ASN A 233 6.48 6.69 10.42
CA ASN A 233 5.14 6.70 11.00
C ASN A 233 4.30 7.85 10.44
N LEU A 234 3.01 7.61 10.24
CA LEU A 234 2.01 8.61 9.88
C LEU A 234 1.74 9.60 11.04
N PRO A 235 1.10 10.76 10.78
CA PRO A 235 0.68 11.72 11.81
C PRO A 235 -0.49 11.14 12.62
N ILE A 236 -0.21 10.32 13.63
CA ILE A 236 -1.23 9.59 14.40
C ILE A 236 -2.17 10.51 15.20
N GLY A 237 -1.77 11.75 15.46
CA GLY A 237 -2.63 12.77 16.08
C GLY A 237 -3.80 13.20 15.19
N CYS A 238 -3.76 12.91 13.89
CA CYS A 238 -4.83 13.20 12.94
C CYS A 238 -5.81 12.03 12.74
N ILE A 239 -5.58 10.89 13.40
CA ILE A 239 -6.44 9.71 13.31
C ILE A 239 -7.81 10.00 13.98
N PRO A 240 -8.93 9.90 13.25
CA PRO A 240 -10.28 10.21 13.76
C PRO A 240 -10.61 9.49 15.07
N TYR A 241 -10.25 8.23 15.19
CA TYR A 241 -10.51 7.45 16.40
C TYR A 241 -9.73 8.00 17.60
N TYR A 242 -8.49 8.45 17.42
CA TYR A 242 -7.70 9.06 18.49
C TYR A 242 -8.20 10.44 18.88
N LEU A 243 -8.61 11.24 17.90
CA LEU A 243 -9.27 12.53 18.16
C LEU A 243 -10.52 12.37 19.01
N MET A 244 -11.29 11.28 18.84
CA MET A 244 -12.46 10.98 19.63
C MET A 244 -12.09 10.53 21.05
N ILE A 245 -11.19 9.55 21.21
CA ILE A 245 -10.94 8.92 22.53
C ILE A 245 -9.96 9.69 23.42
N PHE A 246 -9.11 10.55 22.82
CA PHE A 246 -8.17 11.43 23.54
C PHE A 246 -8.58 12.89 23.44
N LYS A 247 -9.87 13.14 23.17
CA LYS A 247 -10.43 14.48 23.13
C LYS A 247 -10.03 15.28 24.37
N SER A 248 -9.56 16.51 24.14
CA SER A 248 -9.23 17.49 25.17
C SER A 248 -10.13 18.73 25.06
N ASP A 249 -10.41 19.38 26.19
CA ASP A 249 -11.10 20.67 26.22
C ASP A 249 -10.12 21.85 26.08
N LYS A 250 -8.81 21.58 25.97
CA LYS A 250 -7.77 22.59 25.84
C LYS A 250 -7.36 22.74 24.38
N ASN A 251 -7.53 23.93 23.82
CA ASN A 251 -7.13 24.22 22.44
C ASN A 251 -5.62 24.04 22.20
N GLU A 252 -4.80 24.21 23.23
CA GLU A 252 -3.34 24.04 23.16
C GLU A 252 -2.90 22.60 22.88
N ASP A 253 -3.76 21.61 23.15
CA ASP A 253 -3.50 20.20 22.88
C ASP A 253 -3.64 19.85 21.39
N TYR A 254 -4.18 20.78 20.60
CA TYR A 254 -4.39 20.62 19.15
C TYR A 254 -3.47 21.53 18.33
N GLU A 255 -3.14 21.07 17.15
CA GLU A 255 -2.46 21.90 16.15
C GLU A 255 -3.48 22.89 15.56
N PRO A 256 -3.18 24.21 15.54
CA PRO A 256 -4.16 25.22 15.13
C PRO A 256 -4.61 25.12 13.66
N GLU A 257 -3.73 24.64 12.79
CA GLU A 257 -3.98 24.59 11.33
C GLU A 257 -4.76 23.34 10.93
N THR A 258 -4.50 22.20 11.59
CA THR A 258 -5.04 20.90 11.19
C THR A 258 -6.09 20.36 12.15
N GLY A 259 -6.09 20.81 13.41
CA GLY A 259 -6.95 20.24 14.46
C GLY A 259 -6.48 18.86 14.98
N CYS A 260 -5.32 18.37 14.57
CA CYS A 260 -4.73 17.13 15.03
C CYS A 260 -4.21 17.23 16.48
N LEU A 261 -4.19 16.12 17.22
CA LEU A 261 -3.59 16.06 18.56
C LEU A 261 -2.08 16.24 18.49
N ARG A 262 -1.61 17.39 19.02
CA ARG A 262 -0.20 17.81 18.96
C ARG A 262 0.75 16.76 19.55
N TRP A 263 0.49 16.31 20.79
CA TRP A 263 1.38 15.40 21.50
C TRP A 263 1.54 14.03 20.80
N MET A 264 0.53 13.60 20.04
CA MET A 264 0.60 12.37 19.26
C MET A 264 1.43 12.57 18.01
N ASN A 265 1.30 13.72 17.34
CA ASN A 265 2.13 14.05 16.19
C ASN A 265 3.60 14.25 16.60
N GLU A 266 3.86 14.89 17.74
CA GLU A 266 5.20 14.97 18.33
C GLU A 266 5.80 13.59 18.64
N PHE A 267 4.96 12.62 19.02
CA PHE A 267 5.40 11.25 19.21
C PHE A 267 5.75 10.56 17.88
N SER A 268 4.95 10.73 16.84
CA SER A 268 5.27 10.21 15.49
C SER A 268 6.57 10.82 14.96
N GLN A 269 6.74 12.14 15.12
CA GLN A 269 7.98 12.82 14.73
C GLN A 269 9.19 12.27 15.47
N TYR A 270 9.07 12.02 16.78
CA TYR A 270 10.15 11.40 17.55
C TYR A 270 10.56 10.02 17.03
N HIS A 271 9.58 9.17 16.66
CA HIS A 271 9.87 7.89 15.99
C HIS A 271 10.64 8.12 14.68
N ASN A 272 10.15 9.05 13.86
CA ASN A 272 10.72 9.34 12.55
C ASN A 272 12.12 9.89 12.63
N GLU A 273 12.41 10.78 13.58
CA GLU A 273 13.76 11.29 13.84
C GLU A 273 14.76 10.17 14.17
N LEU A 274 14.37 9.26 15.09
CA LEU A 274 15.21 8.11 15.43
C LEU A 274 15.41 7.15 14.25
N LEU A 275 14.37 6.96 13.43
CA LEU A 275 14.47 6.13 12.22
C LEU A 275 15.43 6.76 11.21
N ILE A 276 15.29 8.06 10.92
CA ILE A 276 16.18 8.79 10.00
C ILE A 276 17.64 8.68 10.44
N ASP A 277 17.91 8.93 11.73
CA ASP A 277 19.27 8.82 12.30
C ASP A 277 19.83 7.39 12.13
N GLU A 278 19.01 6.37 12.29
CA GLU A 278 19.43 4.98 12.12
C GLU A 278 19.67 4.63 10.64
N LEU A 279 18.79 5.09 9.73
CA LEU A 279 18.99 4.90 8.30
C LEU A 279 20.26 5.59 7.79
N GLU A 280 20.64 6.73 8.34
CA GLU A 280 21.92 7.36 8.03
C GLU A 280 23.14 6.51 8.45
N LYS A 281 23.06 5.83 9.60
CA LYS A 281 24.11 4.90 10.02
C LYS A 281 24.17 3.69 9.09
N LEU A 282 23.00 3.13 8.73
CA LEU A 282 22.92 1.99 7.80
C LEU A 282 23.45 2.34 6.41
N ARG A 283 23.19 3.54 5.88
CA ARG A 283 23.78 4.01 4.60
C ARG A 283 25.31 4.05 4.62
N LYS A 284 25.90 4.43 5.75
CA LYS A 284 27.36 4.43 5.93
C LYS A 284 27.94 3.01 6.02
N LEU A 285 27.19 2.08 6.64
CA LEU A 285 27.57 0.67 6.77
C LEU A 285 27.40 -0.11 5.47
N HIS A 286 26.43 0.28 4.65
CA HIS A 286 26.04 -0.42 3.42
C HIS A 286 26.07 0.54 2.21
N PRO A 287 27.24 1.06 1.81
CA PRO A 287 27.33 2.10 0.77
C PRO A 287 26.88 1.63 -0.62
N ASP A 288 26.79 0.31 -0.82
CA ASP A 288 26.32 -0.30 -2.07
C ASP A 288 24.80 -0.53 -2.11
N ALA A 289 24.08 -0.19 -1.05
CA ALA A 289 22.64 -0.28 -0.97
C ALA A 289 21.99 1.11 -0.95
N ALA A 290 20.93 1.28 -1.72
CA ALA A 290 20.07 2.46 -1.68
C ALA A 290 19.01 2.28 -0.60
N ILE A 291 19.18 2.93 0.54
CA ILE A 291 18.24 2.94 1.65
C ILE A 291 17.51 4.28 1.63
N ILE A 292 16.24 4.26 1.29
CA ILE A 292 15.39 5.44 1.07
C ILE A 292 14.43 5.57 2.25
N TYR A 293 14.51 6.68 2.96
CA TYR A 293 13.44 7.06 3.90
C TYR A 293 12.24 7.56 3.10
N ALA A 294 11.06 7.02 3.37
CA ALA A 294 9.79 7.49 2.80
C ALA A 294 9.04 8.27 3.88
N ASP A 295 8.94 9.58 3.68
CA ASP A 295 8.31 10.50 4.62
C ASP A 295 6.78 10.43 4.52
N TYR A 296 6.21 9.35 5.07
CA TYR A 296 4.76 9.18 5.15
C TYR A 296 4.11 10.26 6.02
N TYR A 297 4.83 10.75 7.04
CA TYR A 297 4.35 11.84 7.88
C TYR A 297 4.15 13.12 7.07
N GLY A 298 5.19 13.58 6.39
CA GLY A 298 5.14 14.80 5.59
C GLY A 298 4.10 14.71 4.47
N ALA A 299 4.12 13.61 3.70
CA ALA A 299 3.16 13.40 2.61
C ALA A 299 1.70 13.37 3.09
N ALA A 300 1.43 12.75 4.26
CA ALA A 300 0.08 12.72 4.82
C ALA A 300 -0.31 14.06 5.45
N MET A 301 0.61 14.81 6.04
CA MET A 301 0.31 16.12 6.62
C MET A 301 -0.22 17.13 5.59
N GLU A 302 0.21 17.05 4.33
CA GLU A 302 -0.33 17.90 3.26
C GLU A 302 -1.86 17.73 3.11
N ILE A 303 -2.38 16.51 3.33
CA ILE A 303 -3.82 16.23 3.26
C ILE A 303 -4.60 17.01 4.34
N PHE A 304 -3.97 17.25 5.49
CA PHE A 304 -4.60 17.97 6.61
C PHE A 304 -4.37 19.47 6.54
N ILE A 305 -3.28 19.92 5.91
CA ILE A 305 -2.94 21.34 5.75
C ILE A 305 -3.67 21.96 4.55
N SER A 306 -3.77 21.23 3.44
CA SER A 306 -4.31 21.72 2.16
C SER A 306 -5.19 20.64 1.50
N PRO A 307 -6.26 20.17 2.16
CA PRO A 307 -7.07 19.03 1.70
C PRO A 307 -7.70 19.27 0.32
N GLU A 308 -8.01 20.52 -0.03
CA GLU A 308 -8.59 20.90 -1.31
C GLU A 308 -7.68 20.58 -2.50
N GLN A 309 -6.36 20.54 -2.32
CA GLN A 309 -5.41 20.14 -3.37
C GLN A 309 -5.57 18.68 -3.78
N PHE A 310 -6.18 17.87 -2.92
CA PHE A 310 -6.41 16.44 -3.12
C PHE A 310 -7.89 16.11 -3.36
N GLY A 311 -8.76 17.13 -3.47
CA GLY A 311 -10.20 16.94 -3.58
C GLY A 311 -10.84 16.41 -2.30
N ILE A 312 -10.13 16.46 -1.16
CA ILE A 312 -10.60 16.01 0.15
C ILE A 312 -11.34 17.17 0.84
N GLU A 313 -12.55 16.91 1.31
CA GLU A 313 -13.39 17.88 2.03
C GLU A 313 -13.35 17.63 3.55
N ASP A 314 -13.28 16.36 3.94
CA ASP A 314 -13.34 15.89 5.33
C ASP A 314 -12.07 15.11 5.74
N PRO A 315 -10.91 15.77 5.95
CA PRO A 315 -9.65 15.09 6.22
C PRO A 315 -9.61 14.38 7.58
N LEU A 316 -10.33 14.88 8.60
CA LEU A 316 -10.36 14.34 9.96
C LEU A 316 -11.60 13.50 10.27
N VAL A 317 -12.41 13.17 9.27
CA VAL A 317 -13.65 12.40 9.46
C VAL A 317 -13.53 11.05 8.77
N ALA A 318 -13.97 9.99 9.45
CA ALA A 318 -14.07 8.66 8.84
C ALA A 318 -15.25 8.59 7.88
N CYS A 319 -15.02 8.16 6.64
CA CYS A 319 -16.08 7.90 5.66
C CYS A 319 -16.97 6.73 6.08
N CYS A 320 -16.39 5.71 6.72
CA CYS A 320 -17.11 4.54 7.20
C CYS A 320 -16.94 4.38 8.71
N GLY A 321 -18.03 4.45 9.48
CA GLY A 321 -17.95 4.31 10.92
C GLY A 321 -19.25 4.54 11.67
N GLY A 322 -19.18 4.71 12.98
CA GLY A 322 -20.33 4.77 13.88
C GLY A 322 -21.05 6.12 13.94
N GLY A 323 -20.66 7.12 13.11
CA GLY A 323 -21.39 8.39 12.96
C GLY A 323 -21.32 9.36 14.13
N GLY A 324 -20.41 9.17 15.08
CA GLY A 324 -20.12 10.11 16.19
C GLY A 324 -19.22 11.26 15.73
N PRO A 325 -18.61 12.00 16.67
CA PRO A 325 -17.58 12.97 16.34
C PRO A 325 -16.49 12.30 15.50
N TYR A 326 -16.02 13.01 14.46
CA TYR A 326 -15.06 12.47 13.50
C TYR A 326 -15.52 11.20 12.74
N GLY A 327 -16.85 10.95 12.65
CA GLY A 327 -17.41 9.78 11.96
C GLY A 327 -17.24 8.44 12.69
N VAL A 328 -16.70 8.42 13.90
CA VAL A 328 -16.36 7.21 14.67
C VAL A 328 -17.13 7.12 15.98
N SER A 329 -17.30 5.91 16.52
CA SER A 329 -17.87 5.66 17.82
C SER A 329 -17.19 4.47 18.50
N THR A 330 -17.47 4.27 19.81
CA THR A 330 -16.99 3.11 20.55
C THR A 330 -17.91 1.88 20.43
N THR A 331 -19.11 2.04 19.88
CA THR A 331 -20.15 0.99 19.82
C THR A 331 -20.35 0.41 18.43
N ALA A 332 -19.91 1.13 17.40
CA ALA A 332 -19.98 0.66 16.00
C ALA A 332 -18.69 1.08 15.25
N ARG A 333 -18.26 0.23 14.35
CA ARG A 333 -17.10 0.50 13.48
C ARG A 333 -17.45 0.10 12.05
N CYS A 334 -16.69 0.57 11.08
CA CYS A 334 -16.87 0.22 9.68
C CYS A 334 -17.06 -1.29 9.51
N GLY A 335 -18.13 -1.72 8.83
CA GLY A 335 -18.46 -3.13 8.61
C GLY A 335 -19.02 -3.89 9.82
N SER A 336 -19.22 -3.24 10.99
CA SER A 336 -19.73 -3.92 12.18
C SER A 336 -20.56 -2.99 13.07
N GLY A 337 -21.71 -3.48 13.53
CA GLY A 337 -22.69 -2.71 14.29
C GLY A 337 -23.52 -1.79 13.39
N GLU A 338 -24.07 -0.73 13.97
CA GLU A 338 -24.82 0.30 13.21
C GLU A 338 -23.83 1.34 12.63
N TYR A 339 -23.17 1.00 11.56
CA TYR A 339 -22.25 1.88 10.86
C TYR A 339 -22.92 2.61 9.69
N LYS A 340 -22.28 3.68 9.25
CA LYS A 340 -22.65 4.44 8.05
C LYS A 340 -21.44 4.53 7.13
N VAL A 341 -21.71 4.62 5.83
CA VAL A 341 -20.72 4.92 4.80
C VAL A 341 -21.08 6.28 4.19
N CYS A 342 -20.10 7.10 3.92
CA CYS A 342 -20.28 8.37 3.23
C CYS A 342 -20.68 8.16 1.76
N ASP A 343 -21.26 9.19 1.13
CA ASP A 343 -21.73 9.10 -0.26
C ASP A 343 -20.55 9.07 -1.26
N ASP A 344 -19.44 9.73 -0.93
CA ASP A 344 -18.27 9.85 -1.81
C ASP A 344 -16.96 9.68 -1.01
N PRO A 345 -16.37 8.46 -1.00
CA PRO A 345 -15.13 8.20 -0.28
C PRO A 345 -13.91 9.01 -0.76
N GLN A 346 -13.96 9.56 -1.98
CA GLN A 346 -12.85 10.37 -2.50
C GLN A 346 -12.68 11.70 -1.75
N LYS A 347 -13.71 12.14 -1.05
CA LYS A 347 -13.73 13.40 -0.28
C LYS A 347 -13.23 13.25 1.16
N TYR A 348 -12.82 12.06 1.57
CA TYR A 348 -12.44 11.78 2.95
C TYR A 348 -10.98 11.39 3.08
N GLY A 349 -10.29 11.90 4.12
CA GLY A 349 -8.92 11.51 4.43
C GLY A 349 -8.82 10.12 5.06
N SER A 350 -9.80 9.75 5.90
CA SER A 350 -9.85 8.45 6.59
C SER A 350 -10.97 7.57 6.07
N TRP A 351 -10.69 6.26 5.92
CA TRP A 351 -11.71 5.27 5.59
C TRP A 351 -12.54 4.88 6.80
N ASP A 352 -11.93 4.28 7.80
CA ASP A 352 -12.60 3.59 8.91
C ASP A 352 -12.33 4.22 10.29
N GLY A 353 -11.66 5.35 10.30
CA GLY A 353 -11.26 6.05 11.51
C GLY A 353 -9.86 5.72 12.01
N PHE A 354 -9.18 4.69 11.45
CA PHE A 354 -7.78 4.36 11.68
C PHE A 354 -6.95 4.43 10.40
N HIS A 355 -7.49 3.92 9.31
CA HIS A 355 -6.78 3.75 8.05
C HIS A 355 -7.15 4.86 7.07
N PRO A 356 -6.21 5.31 6.23
CA PRO A 356 -6.49 6.24 5.16
C PRO A 356 -7.53 5.71 4.16
N SER A 357 -8.26 6.62 3.51
CA SER A 357 -9.03 6.28 2.31
C SER A 357 -8.12 5.97 1.13
N GLU A 358 -8.65 5.38 0.06
CA GLU A 358 -7.91 5.20 -1.20
C GLU A 358 -7.39 6.53 -1.74
N ALA A 359 -8.17 7.61 -1.64
CA ALA A 359 -7.76 8.96 -2.06
C ALA A 359 -6.53 9.44 -1.28
N ALA A 360 -6.52 9.27 0.03
CA ALA A 360 -5.39 9.62 0.88
C ALA A 360 -4.17 8.72 0.62
N TYR A 361 -4.34 7.41 0.46
CA TYR A 361 -3.23 6.52 0.06
C TYR A 361 -2.63 6.91 -1.30
N LYS A 362 -3.48 7.32 -2.27
CA LYS A 362 -3.05 7.82 -3.58
C LYS A 362 -2.22 9.10 -3.42
N ALA A 363 -2.68 10.06 -2.63
CA ALA A 363 -1.98 11.31 -2.39
C ALA A 363 -0.59 11.07 -1.76
N ILE A 364 -0.52 10.21 -0.74
CA ILE A 364 0.76 9.80 -0.13
C ILE A 364 1.67 9.16 -1.18
N ALA A 365 1.18 8.18 -1.95
CA ALA A 365 1.97 7.49 -2.97
C ALA A 365 2.52 8.45 -4.03
N ILE A 366 1.73 9.42 -4.49
CA ILE A 366 2.16 10.47 -5.42
C ILE A 366 3.28 11.32 -4.80
N GLY A 367 3.10 11.76 -3.56
CA GLY A 367 4.10 12.53 -2.83
C GLY A 367 5.44 11.80 -2.69
N LEU A 368 5.41 10.48 -2.50
CA LEU A 368 6.61 9.64 -2.38
C LEU A 368 7.28 9.39 -3.73
N LEU A 369 6.51 9.07 -4.76
CA LEU A 369 7.05 8.63 -6.06
C LEU A 369 7.52 9.81 -6.92
N TRP A 370 6.80 10.93 -6.89
CA TRP A 370 7.06 12.08 -7.76
C TRP A 370 7.23 13.41 -7.01
N GLY A 371 6.89 13.47 -5.72
CA GLY A 371 7.09 14.63 -4.86
C GLY A 371 8.44 14.60 -4.13
N SER A 372 8.53 15.39 -3.07
CA SER A 372 9.75 15.59 -2.27
C SER A 372 9.80 14.72 -1.01
N TYR A 373 8.88 13.77 -0.84
CA TYR A 373 8.71 13.01 0.41
C TYR A 373 9.53 11.71 0.46
N THR A 374 10.68 11.66 -0.21
CA THR A 374 11.68 10.59 -0.04
C THR A 374 13.09 11.13 0.11
N GLN A 375 13.88 10.50 0.97
CA GLN A 375 15.27 10.88 1.23
C GLN A 375 16.20 9.65 1.20
N PRO A 376 17.18 9.58 0.27
CA PRO A 376 17.30 10.47 -0.89
C PRO A 376 16.09 10.36 -1.84
N PRO A 377 15.88 11.37 -2.72
CA PRO A 377 14.74 11.32 -3.65
C PRO A 377 14.75 10.05 -4.49
N ILE A 378 13.62 9.33 -4.53
CA ILE A 378 13.52 8.06 -5.25
C ILE A 378 13.87 8.22 -6.73
N ALA A 379 13.50 9.34 -7.35
CA ALA A 379 13.82 9.68 -8.73
C ALA A 379 15.34 9.75 -9.01
N THR A 380 16.18 10.06 -8.02
CA THR A 380 17.64 10.10 -8.19
C THR A 380 18.26 8.71 -8.22
N ILE A 381 17.65 7.76 -7.54
CA ILE A 381 18.09 6.36 -7.46
C ILE A 381 17.56 5.58 -8.65
N THR A 382 16.36 5.94 -9.10
CA THR A 382 15.66 5.29 -10.21
C THR A 382 15.84 6.01 -11.54
N LYS A 383 16.93 6.78 -11.73
CA LYS A 383 17.23 7.53 -12.97
C LYS A 383 17.13 6.69 -14.25
N SER A 384 17.25 5.38 -14.14
CA SER A 384 17.09 4.42 -15.23
C SER A 384 15.68 3.79 -15.28
N CYS A 385 14.72 4.31 -14.51
CA CYS A 385 13.36 3.83 -14.45
C CYS A 385 12.42 4.73 -15.29
N PRO A 386 12.22 4.46 -16.58
CA PRO A 386 11.36 5.27 -17.44
C PRO A 386 9.92 5.38 -16.90
N GLN A 387 9.42 4.29 -16.30
CA GLN A 387 8.07 4.23 -15.77
C GLN A 387 7.82 5.28 -14.67
N LEU A 388 8.81 5.54 -13.81
CA LEU A 388 8.69 6.56 -12.76
C LEU A 388 8.93 7.98 -13.29
N SER A 389 9.68 8.15 -14.39
CA SER A 389 9.94 9.46 -15.00
C SER A 389 8.81 9.95 -15.91
N GLU A 390 8.14 9.05 -16.64
CA GLU A 390 7.09 9.41 -17.60
C GLU A 390 5.74 9.69 -16.94
N LEU A 391 5.40 8.97 -15.87
CA LEU A 391 4.15 9.19 -15.13
C LEU A 391 4.15 10.51 -14.35
N GLY A 392 5.31 10.99 -13.88
CA GLY A 392 5.43 12.27 -13.21
C GLY A 392 4.94 13.44 -14.07
N SER A 393 5.36 13.50 -15.33
CA SER A 393 4.92 14.54 -16.28
C SER A 393 3.46 14.41 -16.74
N SER A 394 2.92 13.19 -16.74
CA SER A 394 1.52 12.90 -17.11
C SER A 394 0.54 13.06 -15.96
N LEU A 395 0.98 12.79 -14.72
CA LEU A 395 0.15 12.93 -13.52
C LEU A 395 0.11 14.38 -13.00
N GLU A 396 1.19 15.15 -13.12
CA GLU A 396 1.13 16.60 -12.88
C GLU A 396 0.10 17.27 -13.79
N HIS A 397 -0.04 16.81 -15.05
CA HIS A 397 -1.10 17.29 -15.95
C HIS A 397 -2.48 16.70 -15.67
N LYS A 398 -2.58 15.43 -15.21
CA LYS A 398 -3.87 14.76 -14.98
C LYS A 398 -4.47 15.06 -13.60
N VAL A 399 -3.65 15.20 -12.56
CA VAL A 399 -4.13 15.58 -11.20
C VAL A 399 -4.61 17.03 -11.17
N LEU A 400 -4.13 17.88 -12.11
CA LEU A 400 -4.60 19.26 -12.24
C LEU A 400 -5.83 19.41 -13.16
N TYR A 401 -6.24 18.40 -13.95
CA TYR A 401 -7.30 18.53 -14.95
C TYR A 401 -8.42 17.47 -14.88
N ASP A 402 -8.31 16.43 -14.06
CA ASP A 402 -9.36 15.42 -13.82
C ASP A 402 -9.95 15.53 -12.38
N MET A 403 -9.89 16.73 -11.78
CA MET A 403 -10.68 17.11 -10.60
C MET A 403 -11.99 17.73 -11.01
#